data_b97d03fac2109d312958697fd6d249d7
#
_entry.id   b97d03fac2109d312958697fd6d249d7
#
_cell.length_a   1.000
_cell.length_b   1.000
_cell.length_c   1.000
_cell.angle_alpha   90.00
_cell.angle_beta   90.00
_cell.angle_gamma   90.00
#
_symmetry.space_group_name_H-M   'P 1'
#
loop_
_entity.id
_entity.type
_entity.pdbx_description
1 polymer ?
#
loop_
_entity_poly.entity_id
_entity_poly.type
_entity_poly.pdbx_seq_one_letter_code
_entity_poly.pdbx_strand_id
1 'polypeptide(L)'
;MSAIGSSDRVDMIGGHDFPTDARDVRVETNCAVDAGEQSTCTSANGIAKAAVASALAAVMALEPLAAVVGSQTVGFGVATGLATTLATASDASAALSNPNTRLPRNGIAALRRAVPGINEESGLVQSKLEEAAYLLRIPQRKPWGTMGDNVKVSLNTVRDKKEKMLAPVPVGDARDAAETTRAELEQLLLELVDIAQAQDVERFDRGVAMALDATSRLKVFQAPGLPFDVPRKFQNLPRLTGRATVELVIKKAPGTSFGYVNGDETNQVVLTIVVDGYNAPLTSGNFVENVINGVYDDVTLQKSETALLTVPKNGVDTAATLPLEVKPIDDYEPRYRSPLNVMGAEELPTLPLSVNGALAMARGAEDGTSSASQFFIYAFDKRSAGLGGMAFEEGEFSVFGYVTKGEEEGFLSQLNTGDTIVSAKVISGGERLVNGDGGKPAGDEGSAE
;
A
#
# COMPACT_ATOMS: atom_id res chain seq x y z
N MET A 1 22.75 -54.32 -34.84
CA MET A 1 24.05 -54.85 -34.41
C MET A 1 24.42 -54.10 -33.17
N SER A 2 24.17 -54.68 -32.08
CA SER A 2 25.06 -55.26 -31.06
C SER A 2 25.73 -54.17 -30.27
N ALA A 3 25.39 -53.96 -29.05
CA ALA A 3 25.19 -54.79 -27.84
C ALA A 3 26.30 -54.47 -26.80
N ILE A 4 25.87 -54.37 -25.53
CA ILE A 4 26.53 -54.82 -24.30
C ILE A 4 27.63 -53.88 -23.76
N GLY A 5 27.69 -53.45 -22.52
CA GLY A 5 27.14 -53.91 -21.24
C GLY A 5 28.10 -53.51 -20.14
N SER A 6 27.63 -53.64 -18.95
CA SER A 6 28.26 -54.00 -17.66
C SER A 6 28.69 -52.81 -16.78
N SER A 7 27.96 -52.44 -15.69
CA SER A 7 28.00 -53.09 -14.37
C SER A 7 29.36 -53.14 -13.71
N ASP A 8 29.57 -52.35 -12.68
CA ASP A 8 30.22 -52.82 -11.46
C ASP A 8 29.85 -52.00 -10.22
N ARG A 9 29.36 -52.76 -9.22
CA ARG A 9 29.21 -52.42 -7.81
C ARG A 9 30.55 -52.57 -7.12
N VAL A 10 30.86 -51.69 -6.20
CA VAL A 10 31.71 -52.07 -5.04
C VAL A 10 31.20 -51.35 -3.78
N ASP A 11 31.13 -52.16 -2.73
CA ASP A 11 30.59 -51.95 -1.39
C ASP A 11 31.43 -51.06 -0.47
N MET A 12 30.66 -50.42 0.45
CA MET A 12 30.85 -50.37 1.92
C MET A 12 32.21 -50.12 2.57
N ILE A 13 32.26 -49.26 3.51
CA ILE A 13 32.59 -49.31 4.96
C ILE A 13 33.19 -48.00 5.45
N GLY A 14 32.72 -47.53 6.63
CA GLY A 14 33.47 -46.61 7.45
C GLY A 14 32.61 -45.58 8.20
N GLY A 15 31.99 -46.02 9.32
CA GLY A 15 31.43 -45.12 10.31
C GLY A 15 32.53 -44.39 11.07
N HIS A 16 32.29 -43.14 11.40
CA HIS A 16 32.98 -42.49 12.50
C HIS A 16 31.99 -41.69 13.35
N ASP A 17 32.09 -41.96 14.63
CA ASP A 17 31.34 -41.46 15.75
C ASP A 17 31.39 -39.94 15.90
N PHE A 18 30.25 -39.36 16.28
CA PHE A 18 30.15 -38.00 16.85
C PHE A 18 30.37 -38.06 18.37
N PRO A 19 31.19 -37.21 18.95
CA PRO A 19 31.15 -36.96 20.39
C PRO A 19 30.15 -35.83 20.72
N THR A 20 29.17 -36.18 21.51
CA THR A 20 28.37 -35.28 22.35
C THR A 20 29.25 -34.69 23.43
N ASP A 21 29.42 -33.37 23.46
CA ASP A 21 29.85 -32.71 24.71
C ASP A 21 29.10 -31.35 24.83
N ALA A 22 28.09 -31.37 25.67
CA ALA A 22 27.39 -30.21 26.15
C ALA A 22 28.21 -29.58 27.29
N ARG A 23 28.73 -28.36 27.06
CA ARG A 23 29.26 -27.55 28.18
C ARG A 23 28.31 -26.40 28.45
N ASP A 24 27.62 -26.56 29.61
CA ASP A 24 26.99 -25.51 30.38
C ASP A 24 27.96 -24.32 30.56
N VAL A 25 27.62 -23.15 30.03
CA VAL A 25 28.24 -21.90 30.47
C VAL A 25 27.32 -21.25 31.46
N ARG A 26 27.62 -21.47 32.72
CA ARG A 26 27.02 -20.78 33.86
C ARG A 26 27.61 -19.37 33.92
N VAL A 27 26.80 -18.36 33.66
CA VAL A 27 27.15 -16.98 33.97
C VAL A 27 26.84 -16.72 35.44
N GLU A 28 27.86 -16.61 36.25
CA GLU A 28 27.74 -16.17 37.64
C GLU A 28 27.47 -14.66 37.70
N THR A 29 26.30 -14.29 38.15
CA THR A 29 25.97 -12.92 38.55
C THR A 29 26.33 -12.74 40.03
N ASN A 30 27.44 -12.08 40.30
CA ASN A 30 27.76 -11.56 41.64
C ASN A 30 26.95 -10.25 41.85
N CYS A 31 25.89 -10.35 42.63
CA CYS A 31 25.26 -9.18 43.26
C CYS A 31 25.66 -9.15 44.73
N ALA A 32 26.50 -8.19 45.12
CA ALA A 32 26.72 -7.86 46.50
C ALA A 32 25.50 -7.08 47.03
N VAL A 33 24.92 -7.58 48.10
CA VAL A 33 23.82 -6.95 48.83
C VAL A 33 24.45 -5.94 49.79
N ASP A 34 24.18 -4.66 49.61
CA ASP A 34 24.33 -3.66 50.66
C ASP A 34 23.01 -2.93 50.88
N ALA A 35 22.66 -2.75 52.13
CA ALA A 35 21.34 -2.34 52.58
C ALA A 35 21.22 -0.81 52.58
N GLY A 36 20.17 -0.29 51.91
CA GLY A 36 19.62 1.04 52.16
C GLY A 36 19.82 2.04 51.07
N GLU A 37 18.89 2.09 50.13
CA GLU A 37 18.26 3.29 49.53
C GLU A 37 17.50 2.89 48.27
N GLN A 38 16.23 3.22 48.25
CA GLN A 38 15.36 3.01 47.06
C GLN A 38 15.78 3.99 45.97
N SER A 39 16.50 3.51 44.95
CA SER A 39 16.68 4.22 43.68
C SER A 39 16.01 3.42 42.58
N THR A 40 14.94 4.00 42.07
CA THR A 40 14.24 3.55 40.85
C THR A 40 15.14 3.75 39.65
N CYS A 41 15.85 2.72 39.25
CA CYS A 41 16.49 2.67 37.92
C CYS A 41 15.47 2.26 36.88
N THR A 42 14.77 3.21 36.29
CA THR A 42 14.05 3.02 35.03
C THR A 42 15.07 2.94 33.89
N SER A 43 15.38 1.74 33.46
CA SER A 43 16.23 1.48 32.32
C SER A 43 15.54 2.02 31.03
N ALA A 44 16.19 2.95 30.35
CA ALA A 44 15.75 3.53 29.08
C ALA A 44 15.48 2.46 27.98
N ASN A 45 16.00 1.24 28.15
CA ASN A 45 15.73 0.11 27.26
C ASN A 45 14.34 -0.52 27.43
N GLY A 46 13.61 -0.25 28.51
CA GLY A 46 12.26 -0.78 28.72
C GLY A 46 11.19 -0.04 27.91
N ILE A 47 11.37 1.26 27.71
CA ILE A 47 10.37 2.10 27.01
C ILE A 47 10.44 1.90 25.50
N ALA A 48 11.63 1.77 24.93
CA ALA A 48 11.79 1.49 23.50
C ALA A 48 11.25 0.10 23.11
N LYS A 49 11.41 -0.91 23.98
CA LYS A 49 10.82 -2.25 23.78
C LYS A 49 9.30 -2.23 23.93
N ALA A 50 8.76 -1.37 24.79
CA ALA A 50 7.31 -1.26 24.97
C ALA A 50 6.63 -0.56 23.77
N ALA A 51 7.25 0.47 23.18
CA ALA A 51 6.70 1.17 22.00
C ALA A 51 6.72 0.28 20.76
N VAL A 52 7.80 -0.47 20.53
CA VAL A 52 7.90 -1.45 19.43
C VAL A 52 6.94 -2.63 19.66
N ALA A 53 6.79 -3.08 20.91
CA ALA A 53 5.82 -4.13 21.25
C ALA A 53 4.37 -3.66 21.08
N SER A 54 4.07 -2.38 21.31
CA SER A 54 2.71 -1.86 21.13
C SER A 54 2.33 -1.70 19.67
N ALA A 55 3.24 -1.27 18.80
CA ALA A 55 3.00 -1.21 17.37
C ALA A 55 2.90 -2.63 16.74
N LEU A 56 3.70 -3.60 17.25
CA LEU A 56 3.59 -5.00 16.85
C LEU A 56 2.37 -5.71 17.49
N ALA A 57 1.99 -5.35 18.71
CA ALA A 57 0.83 -5.95 19.38
C ALA A 57 -0.50 -5.56 18.73
N ALA A 58 -0.59 -4.39 18.12
CA ALA A 58 -1.76 -4.01 17.32
C ALA A 58 -1.88 -4.88 16.04
N VAL A 59 -0.76 -5.41 15.54
CA VAL A 59 -0.74 -6.34 14.39
C VAL A 59 -0.88 -7.82 14.82
N MET A 60 -0.55 -8.17 16.08
CA MET A 60 -0.51 -9.56 16.55
C MET A 60 -1.65 -9.97 17.51
N ALA A 61 -2.55 -9.07 17.89
CA ALA A 61 -3.55 -9.34 18.94
C ALA A 61 -4.83 -10.05 18.44
N LEU A 62 -4.82 -10.66 17.27
CA LEU A 62 -5.94 -11.48 16.79
C LEU A 62 -5.48 -12.91 16.47
N GLU A 63 -5.30 -13.71 17.53
CA GLU A 63 -5.40 -15.15 17.38
C GLU A 63 -6.85 -15.53 17.05
N PRO A 64 -7.09 -16.45 16.09
CA PRO A 64 -8.46 -16.89 15.81
C PRO A 64 -8.99 -17.67 17.00
N LEU A 65 -10.09 -17.21 17.58
CA LEU A 65 -10.91 -18.01 18.48
C LEU A 65 -11.42 -19.22 17.72
N ALA A 66 -10.74 -20.34 17.83
CA ALA A 66 -11.23 -21.62 17.39
C ALA A 66 -12.47 -21.96 18.22
N ALA A 67 -13.63 -21.91 17.59
CA ALA A 67 -14.88 -22.30 18.21
C ALA A 67 -14.82 -23.79 18.59
N VAL A 68 -14.80 -24.05 19.89
CA VAL A 68 -15.06 -25.37 20.43
C VAL A 68 -16.53 -25.68 20.21
N VAL A 69 -16.83 -26.47 19.20
CA VAL A 69 -18.14 -27.08 19.02
C VAL A 69 -18.24 -28.25 20.01
N GLY A 70 -18.83 -27.98 21.15
CA GLY A 70 -19.28 -29.00 22.08
C GLY A 70 -20.58 -29.62 21.56
N SER A 71 -20.50 -30.89 21.21
CA SER A 71 -21.67 -31.71 20.88
C SER A 71 -22.51 -31.97 22.16
N GLN A 72 -23.74 -31.49 22.18
CA GLN A 72 -24.78 -32.07 23.07
C GLN A 72 -26.04 -32.30 22.24
N THR A 73 -26.32 -33.59 22.06
CA THR A 73 -27.60 -34.13 21.64
C THR A 73 -28.60 -34.02 22.79
N VAL A 74 -29.79 -33.44 22.58
CA VAL A 74 -31.08 -33.89 23.17
C VAL A 74 -32.26 -33.18 22.47
N GLY A 75 -33.20 -33.96 21.92
CA GLY A 75 -34.65 -33.82 22.16
C GLY A 75 -35.48 -32.92 21.25
N PHE A 76 -36.23 -33.56 20.41
CA PHE A 76 -37.47 -33.17 19.74
C PHE A 76 -38.25 -31.98 20.31
N GLY A 77 -38.60 -31.02 19.41
CA GLY A 77 -39.60 -29.97 19.65
C GLY A 77 -39.95 -29.26 18.34
N VAL A 78 -41.17 -29.48 17.89
CA VAL A 78 -41.78 -29.10 16.63
C VAL A 78 -41.77 -27.61 16.33
N ALA A 79 -41.36 -27.30 15.07
CA ALA A 79 -41.82 -26.26 14.12
C ALA A 79 -42.50 -24.99 14.66
N THR A 80 -41.88 -23.88 14.34
CA THR A 80 -42.34 -22.64 13.66
C THR A 80 -41.33 -21.53 13.95
N GLY A 81 -40.56 -21.13 12.95
CA GLY A 81 -39.61 -20.02 13.14
C GLY A 81 -38.43 -20.03 12.18
N LEU A 82 -38.57 -20.52 10.97
CA LEU A 82 -37.50 -20.52 9.98
C LEU A 82 -37.87 -19.69 8.75
N ALA A 83 -38.07 -18.41 8.92
CA ALA A 83 -38.27 -17.52 7.78
C ALA A 83 -37.61 -16.11 7.87
N THR A 84 -36.78 -15.83 8.88
CA THR A 84 -36.25 -14.46 9.04
C THR A 84 -34.72 -14.35 9.11
N THR A 85 -33.97 -15.43 8.87
CA THR A 85 -32.48 -15.39 8.92
C THR A 85 -31.81 -15.62 7.57
N LEU A 86 -32.54 -15.70 6.47
CA LEU A 86 -31.98 -15.88 5.12
C LEU A 86 -31.84 -14.57 4.34
N ALA A 87 -32.32 -13.43 4.87
CA ALA A 87 -32.23 -12.14 4.19
C ALA A 87 -30.88 -11.41 4.39
N THR A 88 -30.10 -11.77 5.42
CA THR A 88 -28.84 -11.06 5.73
C THR A 88 -27.62 -11.59 4.97
N ALA A 89 -27.70 -12.81 4.40
CA ALA A 89 -26.59 -13.37 3.62
C ALA A 89 -26.52 -12.84 2.17
N SER A 90 -27.63 -12.27 1.65
CA SER A 90 -27.67 -11.76 0.28
C SER A 90 -27.05 -10.37 0.15
N ASP A 91 -27.12 -9.54 1.18
CA ASP A 91 -26.60 -8.17 1.13
C ASP A 91 -25.07 -8.14 1.24
N ALA A 92 -24.47 -9.02 2.06
CA ALA A 92 -23.02 -9.18 2.13
C ALA A 92 -22.42 -9.71 0.82
N SER A 93 -23.14 -10.58 0.10
CA SER A 93 -22.73 -11.10 -1.21
C SER A 93 -22.86 -10.05 -2.30
N ALA A 94 -23.84 -9.13 -2.20
CA ALA A 94 -24.02 -8.03 -3.14
C ALA A 94 -22.95 -6.95 -2.97
N ALA A 95 -22.55 -6.64 -1.75
CA ALA A 95 -21.45 -5.71 -1.45
C ALA A 95 -20.11 -6.20 -2.02
N LEU A 96 -19.83 -7.50 -1.93
CA LEU A 96 -18.65 -8.13 -2.53
C LEU A 96 -18.67 -8.17 -4.06
N SER A 97 -19.83 -8.06 -4.68
CA SER A 97 -19.99 -8.08 -6.15
C SER A 97 -19.90 -6.68 -6.79
N ASN A 98 -19.98 -5.60 -6.01
CA ASN A 98 -19.82 -4.24 -6.52
C ASN A 98 -18.36 -4.02 -6.95
N PRO A 99 -18.08 -3.70 -8.23
CA PRO A 99 -16.72 -3.46 -8.70
C PRO A 99 -15.99 -2.34 -7.95
N ASN A 100 -16.71 -1.40 -7.36
CA ASN A 100 -16.14 -0.32 -6.55
C ASN A 100 -15.71 -0.77 -5.15
N THR A 101 -16.24 -1.89 -4.65
CA THR A 101 -15.86 -2.47 -3.35
C THR A 101 -14.71 -3.48 -3.47
N ARG A 102 -14.28 -3.83 -4.69
CA ARG A 102 -13.15 -4.73 -4.89
C ARG A 102 -11.85 -4.02 -4.60
N LEU A 103 -11.02 -4.65 -3.78
CA LEU A 103 -9.67 -4.17 -3.52
C LEU A 103 -8.90 -3.95 -4.82
N PRO A 104 -8.16 -2.84 -4.94
CA PRO A 104 -7.24 -2.62 -6.04
C PRO A 104 -6.21 -3.73 -6.12
N ARG A 105 -5.73 -4.01 -7.33
CA ARG A 105 -4.81 -5.14 -7.55
C ARG A 105 -3.39 -4.86 -7.04
N ASN A 106 -2.96 -3.62 -7.15
CA ASN A 106 -1.64 -3.12 -6.77
C ASN A 106 -1.74 -1.63 -6.40
N GLY A 107 -0.64 -1.05 -5.94
CA GLY A 107 -0.56 0.35 -5.56
C GLY A 107 -0.94 1.32 -6.67
N ILE A 108 -0.57 1.03 -7.93
CA ILE A 108 -0.94 1.86 -9.08
C ILE A 108 -2.45 1.90 -9.27
N ALA A 109 -3.13 0.75 -9.15
CA ALA A 109 -4.59 0.68 -9.26
C ALA A 109 -5.29 1.38 -8.09
N ALA A 110 -4.73 1.30 -6.87
CA ALA A 110 -5.23 2.02 -5.70
C ALA A 110 -5.15 3.54 -5.93
N LEU A 111 -3.98 4.03 -6.31
CA LEU A 111 -3.75 5.44 -6.61
C LEU A 111 -4.65 5.96 -7.74
N ARG A 112 -4.86 5.15 -8.78
CA ARG A 112 -5.74 5.52 -9.90
C ARG A 112 -7.18 5.77 -9.45
N ARG A 113 -7.70 4.91 -8.57
CA ARG A 113 -9.04 5.07 -8.00
C ARG A 113 -9.14 6.22 -7.02
N ALA A 114 -8.04 6.52 -6.33
CA ALA A 114 -7.98 7.54 -5.28
C ALA A 114 -7.89 8.98 -5.82
N VAL A 115 -7.66 9.20 -7.12
CA VAL A 115 -7.68 10.58 -7.68
C VAL A 115 -9.08 11.15 -7.52
N PRO A 116 -9.25 12.38 -6.97
CA PRO A 116 -10.56 13.01 -6.83
C PRO A 116 -11.32 13.04 -8.16
N GLY A 117 -12.46 12.38 -8.21
CA GLY A 117 -13.25 12.21 -9.44
C GLY A 117 -14.18 13.40 -9.68
N ILE A 118 -13.63 14.57 -10.01
CA ILE A 118 -14.42 15.78 -10.27
C ILE A 118 -15.08 15.75 -11.66
N ASN A 119 -14.55 14.96 -12.59
CA ASN A 119 -15.01 14.91 -13.98
C ASN A 119 -15.72 13.58 -14.28
N GLU A 120 -17.01 13.67 -14.58
CA GLU A 120 -17.86 12.49 -14.86
C GLU A 120 -17.39 11.72 -16.10
N GLU A 121 -16.96 12.42 -17.16
CA GLU A 121 -16.51 11.81 -18.40
C GLU A 121 -15.23 10.98 -18.19
N SER A 122 -14.27 11.51 -17.45
CA SER A 122 -13.06 10.77 -17.08
C SER A 122 -13.36 9.60 -16.14
N GLY A 123 -14.33 9.76 -15.25
CA GLY A 123 -14.83 8.68 -14.40
C GLY A 123 -15.48 7.55 -15.21
N LEU A 124 -16.30 7.88 -16.22
CA LEU A 124 -16.90 6.92 -17.13
C LEU A 124 -15.85 6.14 -17.90
N VAL A 125 -14.85 6.83 -18.50
CA VAL A 125 -13.75 6.19 -19.23
C VAL A 125 -13.00 5.21 -18.32
N GLN A 126 -12.64 5.63 -17.12
CA GLN A 126 -11.97 4.77 -16.14
C GLN A 126 -12.79 3.53 -15.81
N SER A 127 -14.08 3.70 -15.49
CA SER A 127 -14.98 2.60 -15.15
C SER A 127 -15.09 1.57 -16.30
N LYS A 128 -15.24 2.04 -17.54
CA LYS A 128 -15.34 1.16 -18.72
C LYS A 128 -14.05 0.39 -19.00
N LEU A 129 -12.89 1.02 -18.83
CA LEU A 129 -11.60 0.35 -18.98
C LEU A 129 -11.32 -0.63 -17.83
N GLU A 130 -11.68 -0.30 -16.58
CA GLU A 130 -11.56 -1.24 -15.45
C GLU A 130 -12.49 -2.45 -15.62
N GLU A 131 -13.70 -2.25 -16.16
CA GLU A 131 -14.61 -3.35 -16.52
C GLU A 131 -13.99 -4.25 -17.60
N ALA A 132 -13.41 -3.66 -18.65
CA ALA A 132 -12.73 -4.42 -19.71
C ALA A 132 -11.54 -5.22 -19.15
N ALA A 133 -10.71 -4.61 -18.28
CA ALA A 133 -9.62 -5.29 -17.58
C ALA A 133 -10.10 -6.43 -16.67
N TYR A 134 -11.27 -6.29 -16.05
CA TYR A 134 -11.88 -7.33 -15.24
C TYR A 134 -12.36 -8.50 -16.09
N LEU A 135 -13.09 -8.22 -17.17
CA LEU A 135 -13.62 -9.24 -18.07
C LEU A 135 -12.50 -10.07 -18.74
N LEU A 136 -11.36 -9.43 -18.99
CA LEU A 136 -10.19 -10.12 -19.54
C LEU A 136 -9.67 -11.25 -18.64
N ARG A 137 -9.90 -11.18 -17.31
CA ARG A 137 -9.43 -12.18 -16.33
C ARG A 137 -10.30 -13.41 -16.24
N ILE A 138 -11.47 -13.42 -16.87
CA ILE A 138 -12.35 -14.58 -16.86
C ILE A 138 -11.62 -15.77 -17.51
N PRO A 139 -11.41 -16.89 -16.81
CA PRO A 139 -10.59 -18.00 -17.33
C PRO A 139 -11.20 -18.68 -18.54
N GLN A 140 -12.54 -18.66 -18.64
CA GLN A 140 -13.31 -19.26 -19.72
C GLN A 140 -13.32 -18.38 -20.98
N ARG A 141 -14.30 -18.58 -21.87
CA ARG A 141 -14.47 -17.79 -23.07
C ARG A 141 -14.61 -16.30 -22.72
N LYS A 142 -13.64 -15.49 -23.13
CA LYS A 142 -13.61 -14.05 -22.89
C LYS A 142 -14.74 -13.34 -23.66
N PRO A 143 -15.48 -12.41 -23.04
CA PRO A 143 -16.55 -11.66 -23.67
C PRO A 143 -16.03 -10.51 -24.52
N TRP A 144 -15.34 -10.81 -25.62
CA TRP A 144 -14.69 -9.82 -26.49
C TRP A 144 -15.65 -8.74 -27.01
N GLY A 145 -16.93 -9.11 -27.28
CA GLY A 145 -17.95 -8.12 -27.67
C GLY A 145 -18.12 -7.03 -26.62
N THR A 146 -18.38 -7.41 -25.37
CA THR A 146 -18.55 -6.47 -24.24
C THR A 146 -17.29 -5.66 -23.99
N MET A 147 -16.11 -6.30 -24.02
CA MET A 147 -14.83 -5.59 -23.83
C MET A 147 -14.60 -4.56 -24.95
N GLY A 148 -14.84 -4.93 -26.21
CA GLY A 148 -14.74 -4.02 -27.35
C GLY A 148 -15.74 -2.86 -27.29
N ASP A 149 -16.98 -3.13 -26.81
CA ASP A 149 -17.98 -2.08 -26.63
C ASP A 149 -17.58 -1.10 -25.50
N ASN A 150 -17.01 -1.58 -24.40
CA ASN A 150 -16.47 -0.72 -23.36
C ASN A 150 -15.35 0.19 -23.88
N VAL A 151 -14.44 -0.33 -24.70
CA VAL A 151 -13.39 0.48 -25.36
C VAL A 151 -14.00 1.52 -26.30
N LYS A 152 -15.01 1.16 -27.11
CA LYS A 152 -15.69 2.11 -28.01
C LYS A 152 -16.41 3.23 -27.26
N VAL A 153 -17.09 2.90 -26.15
CA VAL A 153 -17.73 3.90 -25.27
C VAL A 153 -16.67 4.86 -24.73
N SER A 154 -15.54 4.34 -24.28
CA SER A 154 -14.42 5.17 -23.80
C SER A 154 -13.87 6.08 -24.90
N LEU A 155 -13.64 5.53 -26.10
CA LEU A 155 -13.15 6.29 -27.26
C LEU A 155 -14.11 7.43 -27.63
N ASN A 156 -15.41 7.13 -27.77
CA ASN A 156 -16.41 8.13 -28.11
C ASN A 156 -16.49 9.22 -27.03
N THR A 157 -16.40 8.85 -25.75
CA THR A 157 -16.37 9.82 -24.64
C THR A 157 -15.17 10.75 -24.74
N VAL A 158 -13.96 10.22 -24.93
CA VAL A 158 -12.72 11.01 -25.06
C VAL A 158 -12.75 11.95 -26.25
N ARG A 159 -13.35 11.51 -27.38
CA ARG A 159 -13.46 12.28 -28.61
C ARG A 159 -14.55 13.34 -28.54
N ASP A 160 -15.77 12.93 -28.19
CA ASP A 160 -16.96 13.78 -28.32
C ASP A 160 -17.13 14.73 -27.13
N LYS A 161 -16.53 14.41 -25.96
CA LYS A 161 -16.63 15.19 -24.72
C LYS A 161 -15.33 15.92 -24.36
N LYS A 162 -14.46 16.15 -25.33
CA LYS A 162 -13.17 16.82 -25.16
C LYS A 162 -13.26 18.08 -24.30
N GLU A 163 -14.15 19.01 -24.63
CA GLU A 163 -14.28 20.27 -23.93
C GLU A 163 -14.70 20.10 -22.48
N LYS A 164 -15.58 19.12 -22.18
CA LYS A 164 -15.99 18.81 -20.82
C LYS A 164 -14.85 18.19 -20.01
N MET A 165 -14.04 17.32 -20.62
CA MET A 165 -12.90 16.70 -19.96
C MET A 165 -11.81 17.72 -19.64
N LEU A 166 -11.63 18.73 -20.46
CA LEU A 166 -10.62 19.78 -20.25
C LEU A 166 -11.12 20.94 -19.40
N ALA A 167 -12.44 21.13 -19.23
CA ALA A 167 -13.00 22.25 -18.51
C ALA A 167 -12.44 22.47 -17.10
N PRO A 168 -12.20 21.42 -16.26
CA PRO A 168 -11.64 21.58 -14.93
C PRO A 168 -10.16 21.97 -14.90
N VAL A 169 -9.44 21.79 -16.01
CA VAL A 169 -7.99 22.03 -16.05
C VAL A 169 -7.71 23.52 -16.19
N PRO A 170 -6.84 24.12 -15.35
CA PRO A 170 -6.43 25.52 -15.51
C PRO A 170 -5.86 25.83 -16.88
N VAL A 171 -6.15 27.04 -17.39
CA VAL A 171 -5.62 27.51 -18.67
C VAL A 171 -4.12 27.75 -18.56
N GLY A 172 -3.36 27.37 -19.58
CA GLY A 172 -1.91 27.48 -19.66
C GLY A 172 -1.26 26.10 -19.87
N ASP A 173 0.01 25.97 -19.48
CA ASP A 173 0.83 24.78 -19.70
C ASP A 173 0.15 23.48 -19.21
N ALA A 174 -0.58 23.56 -18.10
CA ALA A 174 -1.33 22.41 -17.56
C ALA A 174 -2.42 21.95 -18.51
N ARG A 175 -3.12 22.88 -19.19
CA ARG A 175 -4.16 22.54 -20.17
C ARG A 175 -3.56 21.94 -21.44
N ASP A 176 -2.42 22.44 -21.89
CA ASP A 176 -1.72 21.93 -23.07
C ASP A 176 -1.18 20.51 -22.80
N ALA A 177 -0.65 20.26 -21.60
CA ALA A 177 -0.23 18.93 -21.17
C ALA A 177 -1.42 17.97 -21.04
N ALA A 178 -2.54 18.44 -20.51
CA ALA A 178 -3.78 17.65 -20.40
C ALA A 178 -4.34 17.29 -21.78
N GLU A 179 -4.34 18.22 -22.74
CA GLU A 179 -4.75 17.96 -24.12
C GLU A 179 -3.86 16.94 -24.81
N THR A 180 -2.55 17.05 -24.62
CA THR A 180 -1.58 16.06 -25.14
C THR A 180 -1.87 14.67 -24.56
N THR A 181 -2.11 14.60 -23.24
CA THR A 181 -2.46 13.33 -22.57
C THR A 181 -3.80 12.77 -23.05
N ARG A 182 -4.79 13.63 -23.29
CA ARG A 182 -6.08 13.24 -23.87
C ARG A 182 -5.92 12.68 -25.29
N ALA A 183 -5.10 13.33 -26.11
CA ALA A 183 -4.84 12.88 -27.48
C ALA A 183 -4.10 11.53 -27.49
N GLU A 184 -3.13 11.33 -26.58
CA GLU A 184 -2.49 10.03 -26.36
C GLU A 184 -3.51 8.96 -26.00
N LEU A 185 -4.40 9.26 -25.04
CA LEU A 185 -5.48 8.35 -24.61
C LEU A 185 -6.40 8.00 -25.80
N GLU A 186 -6.79 8.97 -26.62
CA GLU A 186 -7.60 8.72 -27.81
C GLU A 186 -6.92 7.76 -28.77
N GLN A 187 -5.61 7.93 -29.00
CA GLN A 187 -4.84 7.05 -29.87
C GLN A 187 -4.74 5.62 -29.32
N LEU A 188 -4.46 5.48 -28.01
CA LEU A 188 -4.44 4.17 -27.33
C LEU A 188 -5.79 3.44 -27.44
N LEU A 189 -6.89 4.17 -27.30
CA LEU A 189 -8.24 3.60 -27.42
C LEU A 189 -8.57 3.18 -28.86
N LEU A 190 -8.10 3.91 -29.87
CA LEU A 190 -8.23 3.51 -31.28
C LEU A 190 -7.53 2.16 -31.53
N GLU A 191 -6.28 2.04 -31.08
CA GLU A 191 -5.53 0.78 -31.21
C GLU A 191 -6.20 -0.37 -30.46
N LEU A 192 -6.76 -0.10 -29.27
CA LEU A 192 -7.47 -1.10 -28.48
C LEU A 192 -8.72 -1.64 -29.16
N VAL A 193 -9.42 -0.85 -29.98
CA VAL A 193 -10.57 -1.32 -30.78
C VAL A 193 -10.12 -2.42 -31.74
N ASP A 194 -9.01 -2.21 -32.44
CA ASP A 194 -8.47 -3.18 -33.39
C ASP A 194 -7.94 -4.43 -32.69
N ILE A 195 -7.25 -4.26 -31.56
CA ILE A 195 -6.75 -5.37 -30.72
C ILE A 195 -7.91 -6.22 -30.18
N ALA A 196 -9.01 -5.58 -29.76
CA ALA A 196 -10.21 -6.30 -29.29
C ALA A 196 -10.86 -7.13 -30.41
N GLN A 197 -10.87 -6.63 -31.66
CA GLN A 197 -11.34 -7.36 -32.84
C GLN A 197 -10.42 -8.56 -33.17
N ALA A 198 -9.10 -8.37 -33.04
CA ALA A 198 -8.12 -9.43 -33.21
C ALA A 198 -8.13 -10.46 -32.07
N GLN A 199 -8.78 -10.18 -30.94
CA GLN A 199 -8.87 -11.02 -29.74
C GLN A 199 -7.51 -11.38 -29.13
N ASP A 200 -6.54 -10.49 -29.25
CA ASP A 200 -5.18 -10.67 -28.72
C ASP A 200 -5.15 -10.29 -27.22
N VAL A 201 -5.06 -11.31 -26.37
CA VAL A 201 -5.13 -11.16 -24.91
C VAL A 201 -3.97 -10.31 -24.34
N GLU A 202 -2.74 -10.57 -24.79
CA GLU A 202 -1.56 -9.90 -24.25
C GLU A 202 -1.49 -8.43 -24.65
N ARG A 203 -1.76 -8.15 -25.91
CA ARG A 203 -1.78 -6.77 -26.39
C ARG A 203 -2.94 -5.99 -25.80
N PHE A 204 -4.10 -6.64 -25.59
CA PHE A 204 -5.26 -6.02 -24.97
C PHE A 204 -4.98 -5.66 -23.49
N ASP A 205 -4.38 -6.57 -22.71
CA ASP A 205 -4.06 -6.33 -21.30
C ASP A 205 -3.10 -5.13 -21.16
N ARG A 206 -2.02 -5.11 -21.95
CA ARG A 206 -1.08 -3.98 -21.98
C ARG A 206 -1.75 -2.68 -22.42
N GLY A 207 -2.51 -2.71 -23.49
CA GLY A 207 -3.17 -1.52 -24.01
C GLY A 207 -4.18 -0.93 -23.04
N VAL A 208 -4.96 -1.77 -22.35
CA VAL A 208 -5.89 -1.33 -21.28
C VAL A 208 -5.11 -0.73 -20.10
N ALA A 209 -4.00 -1.32 -19.71
CA ALA A 209 -3.15 -0.75 -18.64
C ALA A 209 -2.62 0.63 -19.01
N MET A 210 -2.11 0.81 -20.24
CA MET A 210 -1.63 2.11 -20.75
C MET A 210 -2.77 3.14 -20.84
N ALA A 211 -3.94 2.75 -21.33
CA ALA A 211 -5.10 3.65 -21.42
C ALA A 211 -5.61 4.08 -20.04
N LEU A 212 -5.59 3.18 -19.08
CA LEU A 212 -5.91 3.48 -17.68
C LEU A 212 -4.89 4.42 -17.04
N ASP A 213 -3.60 4.28 -17.35
CA ASP A 213 -2.55 5.19 -16.89
C ASP A 213 -2.73 6.60 -17.49
N ALA A 214 -2.95 6.71 -18.80
CA ALA A 214 -3.24 7.99 -19.43
C ALA A 214 -4.50 8.65 -18.85
N THR A 215 -5.56 7.87 -18.57
CA THR A 215 -6.76 8.37 -17.89
C THR A 215 -6.45 8.90 -16.50
N SER A 216 -5.60 8.20 -15.73
CA SER A 216 -5.19 8.64 -14.40
C SER A 216 -4.39 9.95 -14.44
N ARG A 217 -3.45 10.08 -15.39
CA ARG A 217 -2.68 11.32 -15.61
C ARG A 217 -3.60 12.49 -15.96
N LEU A 218 -4.57 12.27 -16.84
CA LEU A 218 -5.56 13.28 -17.20
C LEU A 218 -6.37 13.74 -15.98
N LYS A 219 -6.83 12.82 -15.14
CA LYS A 219 -7.56 13.13 -13.90
C LYS A 219 -6.71 13.95 -12.91
N VAL A 220 -5.40 13.72 -12.85
CA VAL A 220 -4.50 14.54 -12.00
C VAL A 220 -4.47 15.99 -12.46
N PHE A 221 -4.47 16.26 -13.78
CA PHE A 221 -4.61 17.63 -14.29
C PHE A 221 -5.97 18.26 -13.94
N GLN A 222 -7.02 17.46 -13.85
CA GLN A 222 -8.37 17.90 -13.47
C GLN A 222 -8.52 18.17 -11.96
N ALA A 223 -7.53 17.77 -11.14
CA ALA A 223 -7.49 17.96 -9.69
C ALA A 223 -6.26 18.83 -9.31
N PRO A 224 -6.31 20.15 -9.53
CA PRO A 224 -5.16 21.03 -9.32
C PRO A 224 -4.76 21.22 -7.84
N GLY A 225 -5.60 20.83 -6.90
CA GLY A 225 -5.38 20.93 -5.46
C GLY A 225 -6.31 20.05 -4.66
N LEU A 226 -6.36 20.28 -3.35
CA LEU A 226 -7.29 19.57 -2.47
C LEU A 226 -8.72 19.96 -2.80
N PRO A 227 -9.66 18.99 -2.86
CA PRO A 227 -11.07 19.28 -3.08
C PRO A 227 -11.79 19.78 -1.82
N PHE A 228 -11.13 19.83 -0.65
CA PHE A 228 -11.67 20.22 0.65
C PHE A 228 -10.65 21.09 1.41
N ASP A 229 -11.14 21.77 2.45
CA ASP A 229 -10.29 22.57 3.34
C ASP A 229 -9.82 21.74 4.53
N VAL A 230 -8.53 21.77 4.83
CA VAL A 230 -7.99 21.16 6.05
C VAL A 230 -8.52 21.93 7.28
N PRO A 231 -9.03 21.24 8.32
CA PRO A 231 -9.54 21.87 9.52
C PRO A 231 -8.55 22.84 10.16
N ARG A 232 -9.03 24.00 10.62
CA ARG A 232 -8.19 25.10 11.17
C ARG A 232 -7.20 24.64 12.23
N LYS A 233 -7.60 23.69 13.09
CA LYS A 233 -6.75 23.13 14.16
C LYS A 233 -5.52 22.38 13.65
N PHE A 234 -5.44 22.03 12.38
CA PHE A 234 -4.35 21.32 11.75
C PHE A 234 -3.62 22.14 10.67
N GLN A 235 -4.01 23.38 10.45
CA GLN A 235 -3.39 24.24 9.42
C GLN A 235 -1.93 24.58 9.68
N ASN A 236 -1.47 24.40 10.93
CA ASN A 236 -0.06 24.54 11.31
C ASN A 236 0.80 23.30 11.00
N LEU A 237 0.18 22.20 10.53
CA LEU A 237 0.91 21.01 10.12
C LEU A 237 1.26 21.06 8.62
N PRO A 238 2.39 20.48 8.21
CA PRO A 238 2.73 20.35 6.81
C PRO A 238 1.64 19.56 6.08
N ARG A 239 1.34 19.94 4.84
CA ARG A 239 0.34 19.26 4.03
C ARG A 239 0.75 19.17 2.57
N LEU A 240 0.49 18.05 1.95
CA LEU A 240 0.70 17.84 0.51
C LEU A 240 -0.61 18.08 -0.24
N THR A 241 -0.62 19.03 -1.18
CA THR A 241 -1.84 19.42 -1.92
C THR A 241 -2.02 18.66 -3.24
N GLY A 242 -1.36 17.53 -3.39
CA GLY A 242 -1.39 16.70 -4.57
C GLY A 242 -0.62 15.41 -4.35
N ARG A 243 0.10 14.95 -5.36
CA ARG A 243 0.97 13.77 -5.24
C ARG A 243 2.44 14.13 -5.29
N ALA A 244 3.25 13.36 -4.58
CA ALA A 244 4.70 13.39 -4.69
C ALA A 244 5.23 11.99 -4.99
N THR A 245 6.35 11.93 -5.71
CA THR A 245 7.09 10.69 -5.96
C THR A 245 8.36 10.70 -5.15
N VAL A 246 8.60 9.63 -4.42
CA VAL A 246 9.77 9.45 -3.56
C VAL A 246 10.50 8.18 -3.96
N GLU A 247 11.81 8.23 -4.02
CA GLU A 247 12.67 7.04 -4.15
C GLU A 247 13.31 6.71 -2.81
N LEU A 248 13.18 5.44 -2.40
CA LEU A 248 13.89 4.86 -1.27
C LEU A 248 14.98 3.94 -1.80
N VAL A 249 16.21 4.25 -1.46
CA VAL A 249 17.35 3.38 -1.74
C VAL A 249 17.54 2.46 -0.55
N ILE A 250 17.33 1.15 -0.76
CA ILE A 250 17.41 0.17 0.31
C ILE A 250 18.59 -0.75 0.08
N LYS A 251 19.40 -0.93 1.13
CA LYS A 251 20.55 -1.83 1.14
C LYS A 251 20.26 -3.01 2.05
N LYS A 252 20.66 -4.18 1.59
CA LYS A 252 20.58 -5.44 2.36
C LYS A 252 21.49 -5.40 3.59
N ALA A 253 21.07 -6.12 4.62
CA ALA A 253 21.92 -6.39 5.77
C ALA A 253 23.23 -7.10 5.35
N PRO A 254 24.33 -6.89 6.09
CA PRO A 254 25.63 -7.52 5.77
C PRO A 254 25.50 -9.04 5.59
N GLY A 255 26.06 -9.55 4.51
CA GLY A 255 26.06 -10.99 4.18
C GLY A 255 24.79 -11.49 3.48
N THR A 256 23.90 -10.58 3.08
CA THR A 256 22.69 -10.90 2.29
C THR A 256 22.62 -10.04 1.02
N SER A 257 21.95 -10.54 -0.02
CA SER A 257 21.77 -9.83 -1.30
C SER A 257 20.35 -10.03 -1.84
N PHE A 258 19.99 -9.23 -2.85
CA PHE A 258 18.78 -9.41 -3.65
C PHE A 258 18.95 -10.47 -4.75
N GLY A 259 20.12 -11.13 -4.81
CA GLY A 259 20.47 -12.03 -5.88
C GLY A 259 21.10 -11.29 -7.07
N TYR A 260 21.00 -11.89 -8.25
CA TYR A 260 21.62 -11.36 -9.45
C TYR A 260 20.61 -10.57 -10.29
N VAL A 261 20.93 -9.31 -10.56
CA VAL A 261 20.19 -8.44 -11.47
C VAL A 261 21.10 -8.15 -12.67
N ASN A 262 20.66 -8.50 -13.87
CA ASN A 262 21.47 -8.39 -15.11
C ASN A 262 22.84 -9.09 -15.06
N GLY A 263 23.00 -10.11 -14.21
CA GLY A 263 24.24 -10.89 -14.08
C GLY A 263 25.19 -10.43 -12.97
N ASP A 264 24.90 -9.29 -12.32
CA ASP A 264 25.66 -8.76 -11.19
C ASP A 264 24.92 -9.01 -9.87
N GLU A 265 25.66 -9.40 -8.82
CA GLU A 265 25.09 -9.51 -7.48
C GLU A 265 24.72 -8.14 -6.94
N THR A 266 23.44 -7.96 -6.60
CA THR A 266 22.89 -6.69 -6.16
C THR A 266 22.56 -6.74 -4.69
N ASN A 267 23.17 -5.86 -3.91
CA ASN A 267 22.88 -5.67 -2.48
C ASN A 267 22.08 -4.40 -2.18
N GLN A 268 21.69 -3.67 -3.20
CA GLN A 268 20.96 -2.39 -3.09
C GLN A 268 19.91 -2.29 -4.20
N VAL A 269 18.74 -1.82 -3.85
CA VAL A 269 17.62 -1.60 -4.79
C VAL A 269 16.97 -0.25 -4.53
N VAL A 270 16.25 0.23 -5.54
CA VAL A 270 15.45 1.46 -5.44
C VAL A 270 13.98 1.08 -5.49
N LEU A 271 13.23 1.47 -4.45
CA LEU A 271 11.77 1.42 -4.46
C LEU A 271 11.25 2.81 -4.80
N THR A 272 10.34 2.89 -5.77
CA THR A 272 9.63 4.13 -6.07
C THR A 272 8.27 4.12 -5.38
N ILE A 273 8.00 5.16 -4.61
CA ILE A 273 6.76 5.37 -3.87
C ILE A 273 6.02 6.55 -4.45
N VAL A 274 4.71 6.43 -4.59
CA VAL A 274 3.84 7.59 -4.84
C VAL A 274 3.03 7.88 -3.58
N VAL A 275 3.18 9.10 -3.09
CA VAL A 275 2.52 9.64 -1.89
C VAL A 275 1.29 10.42 -2.31
N ASP A 276 0.14 10.15 -1.71
CA ASP A 276 -1.17 10.70 -2.08
C ASP A 276 -1.67 11.73 -1.07
N GLY A 277 -1.39 13.00 -1.33
CA GLY A 277 -1.90 14.11 -0.53
C GLY A 277 -3.38 14.47 -0.80
N TYR A 278 -3.98 13.93 -1.86
CA TYR A 278 -5.42 14.19 -2.10
C TYR A 278 -6.33 13.55 -1.05
N ASN A 279 -5.90 12.42 -0.48
CA ASN A 279 -6.72 11.65 0.46
C ASN A 279 -6.14 11.61 1.87
N ALA A 280 -4.84 11.91 2.02
CA ALA A 280 -4.16 11.98 3.32
C ALA A 280 -3.18 13.17 3.33
N PRO A 281 -3.67 14.43 3.22
CA PRO A 281 -2.80 15.60 3.05
C PRO A 281 -1.82 15.82 4.19
N LEU A 282 -2.23 15.67 5.45
CA LEU A 282 -1.36 15.91 6.61
C LEU A 282 -0.30 14.83 6.75
N THR A 283 -0.71 13.59 6.63
CA THR A 283 0.18 12.43 6.71
C THR A 283 1.21 12.43 5.59
N SER A 284 0.75 12.69 4.36
CA SER A 284 1.60 12.82 3.17
C SER A 284 2.55 14.01 3.26
N GLY A 285 2.07 15.15 3.75
CA GLY A 285 2.88 16.35 3.93
C GLY A 285 4.01 16.13 4.92
N ASN A 286 3.70 15.57 6.09
CA ASN A 286 4.69 15.22 7.10
C ASN A 286 5.73 14.20 6.58
N PHE A 287 5.28 13.19 5.83
CA PHE A 287 6.21 12.22 5.25
C PHE A 287 7.17 12.88 4.25
N VAL A 288 6.67 13.71 3.34
CA VAL A 288 7.48 14.42 2.35
C VAL A 288 8.45 15.39 3.02
N GLU A 289 8.00 16.14 4.04
CA GLU A 289 8.87 17.01 4.83
C GLU A 289 10.00 16.22 5.52
N ASN A 290 9.67 15.08 6.14
CA ASN A 290 10.66 14.19 6.75
C ASN A 290 11.68 13.65 5.74
N VAL A 291 11.24 13.32 4.52
CA VAL A 291 12.14 12.91 3.43
C VAL A 291 13.09 14.04 3.06
N ILE A 292 12.58 15.27 2.89
CA ILE A 292 13.40 16.46 2.58
C ILE A 292 14.42 16.72 3.68
N ASN A 293 14.03 16.52 4.94
CA ASN A 293 14.88 16.72 6.11
C ASN A 293 15.82 15.53 6.42
N GLY A 294 15.84 14.47 5.59
CA GLY A 294 16.72 13.31 5.75
C GLY A 294 16.41 12.45 6.98
N VAL A 295 15.19 12.50 7.51
CA VAL A 295 14.77 11.73 8.70
C VAL A 295 14.86 10.23 8.44
N TYR A 296 14.64 9.80 7.22
CA TYR A 296 14.63 8.39 6.83
C TYR A 296 15.97 7.89 6.27
N ASP A 297 17.00 8.71 6.18
CA ASP A 297 18.33 8.28 5.77
C ASP A 297 18.97 7.40 6.84
N ASP A 298 19.59 6.29 6.46
CA ASP A 298 20.19 5.27 7.31
C ASP A 298 19.26 4.68 8.37
N VAL A 299 17.97 4.57 8.07
CA VAL A 299 16.96 3.97 8.95
C VAL A 299 16.87 2.48 8.67
N THR A 300 16.93 1.67 9.75
CA THR A 300 16.85 0.20 9.66
C THR A 300 15.39 -0.25 9.59
N LEU A 301 15.16 -1.34 8.85
CA LEU A 301 13.86 -1.99 8.73
C LEU A 301 13.75 -3.17 9.70
N GLN A 302 12.56 -3.35 10.25
CA GLN A 302 12.16 -4.51 11.03
C GLN A 302 10.97 -5.19 10.34
N LYS A 303 11.12 -6.46 9.99
CA LYS A 303 10.06 -7.27 9.35
C LYS A 303 9.19 -7.94 10.40
N SER A 304 7.88 -7.81 10.23
CA SER A 304 6.86 -8.66 10.85
C SER A 304 6.28 -9.62 9.81
N GLU A 305 5.25 -10.39 10.17
CA GLU A 305 4.58 -11.29 9.23
C GLU A 305 3.94 -10.57 8.04
N THR A 306 3.42 -9.37 8.27
CA THR A 306 2.63 -8.62 7.27
C THR A 306 3.24 -7.27 6.88
N ALA A 307 4.26 -6.78 7.60
CA ALA A 307 4.76 -5.43 7.41
C ALA A 307 6.27 -5.30 7.62
N LEU A 308 6.83 -4.27 7.01
CA LEU A 308 8.19 -3.77 7.19
C LEU A 308 8.12 -2.43 7.91
N LEU A 309 8.47 -2.39 9.18
CA LEU A 309 8.43 -1.20 10.02
C LEU A 309 9.79 -0.50 10.00
N THR A 310 9.79 0.84 9.89
CA THR A 310 11.00 1.66 10.09
C THR A 310 11.32 1.76 11.57
N VAL A 311 12.61 1.57 11.91
CA VAL A 311 13.11 1.72 13.27
C VAL A 311 13.84 3.07 13.36
N PRO A 312 13.38 4.02 14.19
CA PRO A 312 14.01 5.33 14.31
C PRO A 312 15.47 5.23 14.69
N LYS A 313 16.29 6.16 14.19
CA LYS A 313 17.66 6.32 14.68
C LYS A 313 17.64 6.51 16.20
N ASN A 314 18.48 5.79 16.92
CA ASN A 314 18.56 5.79 18.40
C ASN A 314 17.37 5.12 19.12
N GLY A 315 16.48 4.41 18.43
CA GLY A 315 15.38 3.66 19.04
C GLY A 315 14.34 4.50 19.76
N VAL A 316 14.36 5.82 19.56
CA VAL A 316 13.39 6.75 20.15
C VAL A 316 12.55 7.32 19.02
N ASP A 317 11.26 6.99 19.01
CA ASP A 317 10.29 7.77 18.26
C ASP A 317 10.24 9.18 18.86
N THR A 318 10.61 10.18 18.08
CA THR A 318 10.45 11.56 18.52
C THR A 318 8.98 11.77 18.80
N ALA A 319 8.64 12.14 20.02
CA ALA A 319 7.28 12.18 20.59
C ALA A 319 6.25 13.06 19.84
N ALA A 320 6.55 13.51 18.64
CA ALA A 320 5.62 14.22 17.78
C ALA A 320 4.60 13.25 17.20
N THR A 321 3.33 13.57 17.34
CA THR A 321 2.22 12.78 16.82
C THR A 321 1.43 13.58 15.78
N LEU A 322 0.90 12.88 14.80
CA LEU A 322 -0.07 13.37 13.84
C LEU A 322 -1.48 12.91 14.21
N PRO A 323 -2.53 13.64 13.84
CA PRO A 323 -3.87 13.07 13.91
C PRO A 323 -3.95 11.83 13.00
N LEU A 324 -4.58 10.77 13.45
CA LEU A 324 -5.01 9.69 12.56
C LEU A 324 -5.85 10.30 11.44
N GLU A 325 -5.54 9.98 10.19
CA GLU A 325 -6.16 10.57 9.01
C GLU A 325 -6.58 9.46 8.05
N VAL A 326 -7.89 9.23 7.93
CA VAL A 326 -8.43 8.20 7.04
C VAL A 326 -9.63 8.77 6.28
N LYS A 327 -9.59 8.68 4.96
CA LYS A 327 -10.69 9.15 4.11
C LYS A 327 -11.57 7.98 3.68
N PRO A 328 -12.88 7.97 4.07
CA PRO A 328 -13.83 7.03 3.50
C PRO A 328 -14.04 7.26 2.00
N ILE A 329 -14.42 6.21 1.26
CA ILE A 329 -14.68 6.31 -0.19
C ILE A 329 -15.82 7.29 -0.49
N ASP A 330 -16.86 7.25 0.31
CA ASP A 330 -18.10 8.02 0.09
C ASP A 330 -18.06 9.43 0.71
N ASP A 331 -17.04 9.72 1.53
CA ASP A 331 -16.89 11.03 2.15
C ASP A 331 -16.06 11.98 1.26
N TYR A 332 -16.39 13.27 1.34
CA TYR A 332 -15.71 14.31 0.60
C TYR A 332 -14.32 14.63 1.19
N GLU A 333 -14.19 14.57 2.52
CA GLU A 333 -12.99 14.93 3.29
C GLU A 333 -12.49 13.76 4.18
N PRO A 334 -11.21 13.74 4.58
CA PRO A 334 -10.71 12.77 5.55
C PRO A 334 -11.34 12.94 6.93
N ARG A 335 -11.52 11.82 7.63
CA ARG A 335 -11.81 11.82 9.06
C ARG A 335 -10.52 11.88 9.85
N TYR A 336 -10.52 12.67 10.90
CA TYR A 336 -9.38 12.86 11.76
C TYR A 336 -9.62 12.28 13.14
N ARG A 337 -8.61 11.59 13.70
CA ARG A 337 -8.59 11.00 15.05
C ARG A 337 -9.61 9.87 15.28
N SER A 338 -10.18 9.34 14.24
CA SER A 338 -11.11 8.23 14.33
C SER A 338 -10.82 7.20 13.24
N PRO A 339 -10.63 5.92 13.59
CA PRO A 339 -10.55 4.86 12.61
C PRO A 339 -11.90 4.66 11.93
N LEU A 340 -11.91 3.97 10.79
CA LEU A 340 -13.14 3.57 10.12
C LEU A 340 -13.66 2.26 10.70
N ASN A 341 -14.97 2.14 10.80
CA ASN A 341 -15.60 0.88 11.17
C ASN A 341 -15.90 0.04 9.92
N VAL A 342 -14.87 -0.56 9.36
CA VAL A 342 -14.97 -1.35 8.12
C VAL A 342 -15.87 -2.58 8.31
N MET A 343 -15.76 -3.27 9.45
CA MET A 343 -16.49 -4.52 9.70
C MET A 343 -17.95 -4.30 10.17
N GLY A 344 -18.23 -3.18 10.81
CA GLY A 344 -19.56 -2.91 11.40
C GLY A 344 -20.44 -1.97 10.58
N ALA A 345 -19.85 -0.98 9.92
CA ALA A 345 -20.57 0.03 9.13
C ALA A 345 -20.26 -0.03 7.63
N GLU A 346 -19.45 -1.02 7.19
CA GLU A 346 -19.02 -1.19 5.79
C GLU A 346 -18.34 0.05 5.19
N GLU A 347 -17.73 0.89 6.05
CA GLU A 347 -17.02 2.10 5.64
C GLU A 347 -15.65 1.75 5.07
N LEU A 348 -15.49 1.82 3.78
CA LEU A 348 -14.24 1.50 3.11
C LEU A 348 -13.31 2.72 2.99
N PRO A 349 -12.00 2.58 3.26
CA PRO A 349 -11.05 3.66 3.03
C PRO A 349 -10.78 3.85 1.52
N THR A 350 -10.57 5.09 1.12
CA THR A 350 -10.16 5.45 -0.25
C THR A 350 -8.77 4.89 -0.59
N LEU A 351 -7.88 4.85 0.41
CA LEU A 351 -6.55 4.26 0.31
C LEU A 351 -6.51 2.98 1.16
N PRO A 352 -6.77 1.80 0.57
CA PRO A 352 -6.80 0.55 1.34
C PRO A 352 -5.42 0.08 1.76
N LEU A 353 -5.32 -0.35 3.04
CA LEU A 353 -4.12 -0.97 3.60
C LEU A 353 -3.84 -2.35 3.00
N SER A 354 -4.88 -3.09 2.66
CA SER A 354 -4.80 -4.49 2.18
C SER A 354 -4.11 -4.67 0.83
N VAL A 355 -3.61 -3.60 0.24
CA VAL A 355 -2.85 -3.63 -1.02
C VAL A 355 -1.36 -3.81 -0.69
N ASN A 356 -0.72 -4.82 -1.29
CA ASN A 356 0.72 -5.03 -1.12
C ASN A 356 1.48 -3.76 -1.52
N GLY A 357 2.46 -3.36 -0.71
CA GLY A 357 3.19 -2.11 -0.90
C GLY A 357 2.48 -0.85 -0.38
N ALA A 358 1.36 -0.95 0.36
CA ALA A 358 0.75 0.19 1.02
C ALA A 358 1.67 0.76 2.10
N LEU A 359 1.79 2.10 2.14
CA LEU A 359 2.53 2.81 3.17
C LEU A 359 1.56 3.44 4.16
N ALA A 360 1.78 3.19 5.45
CA ALA A 360 0.99 3.78 6.51
C ALA A 360 1.87 4.22 7.69
N MET A 361 1.45 5.26 8.41
CA MET A 361 2.12 5.66 9.66
C MET A 361 1.82 4.67 10.78
N ALA A 362 2.85 4.35 11.57
CA ALA A 362 2.68 3.56 12.78
C ALA A 362 1.82 4.31 13.80
N ARG A 363 1.06 3.58 14.63
CA ARG A 363 0.26 4.16 15.71
C ARG A 363 0.18 3.23 16.93
N GLY A 364 -0.08 3.81 18.09
CA GLY A 364 -0.46 3.06 19.28
C GLY A 364 -1.93 2.61 19.22
N ALA A 365 -2.29 1.62 20.03
CA ALA A 365 -3.62 1.00 19.99
C ALA A 365 -4.76 1.92 20.48
N GLU A 366 -4.48 2.91 21.32
CA GLU A 366 -5.51 3.64 22.07
C GLU A 366 -5.73 5.10 21.63
N ASP A 367 -4.81 5.66 20.86
CA ASP A 367 -4.85 7.08 20.52
C ASP A 367 -5.33 7.32 19.08
N GLY A 368 -6.23 8.26 18.89
CA GLY A 368 -6.60 8.78 17.58
C GLY A 368 -5.46 9.56 16.89
N THR A 369 -4.22 9.10 17.11
CA THR A 369 -2.98 9.69 16.60
C THR A 369 -2.10 8.65 15.93
N SER A 370 -1.22 9.12 15.06
CA SER A 370 -0.18 8.33 14.39
C SER A 370 1.20 8.90 14.73
N SER A 371 2.24 8.09 14.66
CA SER A 371 3.62 8.57 14.74
C SER A 371 3.90 9.59 13.64
N ALA A 372 4.68 10.63 13.93
CA ALA A 372 5.14 11.57 12.92
C ALA A 372 6.41 11.12 12.21
N SER A 373 7.14 10.11 12.75
CA SER A 373 8.45 9.68 12.22
C SER A 373 8.50 8.22 11.80
N GLN A 374 7.63 7.35 12.31
CA GLN A 374 7.62 5.95 11.98
C GLN A 374 6.53 5.60 10.98
N PHE A 375 6.92 4.93 9.90
CA PHE A 375 5.99 4.34 8.96
C PHE A 375 6.29 2.86 8.75
N PHE A 376 5.35 2.17 8.17
CA PHE A 376 5.55 0.80 7.71
C PHE A 376 5.06 0.63 6.27
N ILE A 377 5.61 -0.40 5.62
CA ILE A 377 5.17 -0.87 4.31
C ILE A 377 4.45 -2.19 4.53
N TYR A 378 3.19 -2.27 4.14
CA TYR A 378 2.43 -3.52 4.14
C TYR A 378 2.98 -4.44 3.05
N ALA A 379 3.61 -5.55 3.45
CA ALA A 379 4.37 -6.44 2.58
C ALA A 379 3.76 -7.85 2.48
N PHE A 380 2.45 -7.96 2.64
CA PHE A 380 1.74 -9.22 2.55
C PHE A 380 0.86 -9.27 1.29
N ASP A 381 1.27 -10.10 0.32
CA ASP A 381 0.44 -10.35 -0.87
C ASP A 381 -0.59 -11.44 -0.60
N LYS A 382 -1.78 -11.01 -0.20
CA LYS A 382 -2.93 -11.91 0.08
C LYS A 382 -3.29 -12.79 -1.11
N ARG A 383 -3.08 -12.33 -2.34
CA ARG A 383 -3.42 -13.08 -3.56
C ARG A 383 -2.48 -14.25 -3.74
N SER A 384 -1.19 -14.05 -3.55
CA SER A 384 -0.19 -15.12 -3.58
C SER A 384 -0.42 -16.15 -2.47
N ALA A 385 -0.97 -15.73 -1.32
CA ALA A 385 -1.38 -16.61 -0.25
C ALA A 385 -2.75 -17.28 -0.47
N GLY A 386 -3.44 -17.00 -1.57
CA GLY A 386 -4.79 -17.54 -1.86
C GLY A 386 -5.89 -16.96 -0.96
N LEU A 387 -5.61 -15.89 -0.24
CA LEU A 387 -6.54 -15.24 0.67
C LEU A 387 -7.27 -14.10 -0.05
N GLY A 388 -8.60 -14.13 -0.01
CA GLY A 388 -9.45 -13.01 -0.44
C GLY A 388 -9.84 -12.12 0.73
N GLY A 389 -10.22 -10.88 0.42
CA GLY A 389 -10.77 -9.94 1.39
C GLY A 389 -9.77 -8.94 1.94
N MET A 390 -10.24 -8.09 2.85
CA MET A 390 -9.49 -7.02 3.48
C MET A 390 -8.72 -7.51 4.71
N ALA A 391 -7.70 -6.75 5.14
CA ALA A 391 -7.05 -6.94 6.42
C ALA A 391 -8.03 -6.60 7.55
N PHE A 392 -7.84 -7.21 8.73
CA PHE A 392 -8.66 -6.87 9.90
C PHE A 392 -8.43 -5.42 10.33
N GLU A 393 -7.23 -4.91 10.10
CA GLU A 393 -6.81 -3.55 10.44
C GLU A 393 -7.15 -2.51 9.35
N GLU A 394 -7.97 -2.90 8.35
CA GLU A 394 -8.39 -1.98 7.30
C GLU A 394 -9.16 -0.78 7.88
N GLY A 395 -8.74 0.44 7.50
CA GLY A 395 -9.31 1.66 8.03
C GLY A 395 -8.77 2.11 9.40
N GLU A 396 -7.84 1.35 10.00
CA GLU A 396 -7.25 1.66 11.31
C GLU A 396 -5.99 2.53 11.23
N PHE A 397 -5.34 2.61 10.08
CA PHE A 397 -4.08 3.33 9.89
C PHE A 397 -4.23 4.43 8.85
N SER A 398 -3.45 5.51 9.00
CA SER A 398 -3.31 6.57 8.00
C SER A 398 -2.47 6.06 6.84
N VAL A 399 -3.12 5.44 5.85
CA VAL A 399 -2.47 5.06 4.59
C VAL A 399 -2.29 6.32 3.76
N PHE A 400 -1.06 6.56 3.29
CA PHE A 400 -0.72 7.80 2.59
C PHE A 400 -0.04 7.60 1.23
N GLY A 401 0.23 6.37 0.83
CA GLY A 401 0.88 6.09 -0.45
C GLY A 401 1.10 4.60 -0.71
N TYR A 402 1.75 4.32 -1.83
CA TYR A 402 2.03 2.96 -2.27
C TYR A 402 3.38 2.87 -2.97
N VAL A 403 4.03 1.71 -2.82
CA VAL A 403 5.14 1.31 -3.69
C VAL A 403 4.59 1.10 -5.11
N THR A 404 5.20 1.74 -6.10
CA THR A 404 4.78 1.67 -7.50
C THR A 404 5.81 1.01 -8.42
N LYS A 405 7.09 0.97 -7.99
CA LYS A 405 8.16 0.21 -8.66
C LYS A 405 8.99 -0.51 -7.62
N GLY A 406 9.50 -1.68 -7.98
CA GLY A 406 10.22 -2.56 -7.07
C GLY A 406 9.34 -3.65 -6.44
N GLU A 407 8.00 -3.51 -6.51
CA GLU A 407 7.06 -4.55 -6.11
C GLU A 407 6.98 -5.66 -7.18
N GLU A 408 6.81 -5.29 -8.45
CA GLU A 408 6.68 -6.24 -9.56
C GLU A 408 7.96 -7.07 -9.77
N GLU A 409 9.13 -6.50 -9.50
CA GLU A 409 10.41 -7.18 -9.50
C GLU A 409 10.60 -8.10 -8.29
N GLY A 410 9.65 -8.09 -7.35
CA GLY A 410 9.67 -8.92 -6.16
C GLY A 410 10.66 -8.47 -5.08
N PHE A 411 11.23 -7.27 -5.18
CA PHE A 411 12.19 -6.77 -4.18
C PHE A 411 11.53 -6.55 -2.82
N LEU A 412 10.28 -6.09 -2.80
CA LEU A 412 9.55 -5.87 -1.54
C LEU A 412 9.45 -7.15 -0.69
N SER A 413 9.18 -8.29 -1.31
CA SER A 413 9.08 -9.58 -0.62
C SER A 413 10.42 -10.08 -0.06
N GLN A 414 11.54 -9.64 -0.65
CA GLN A 414 12.89 -10.02 -0.25
C GLN A 414 13.45 -9.17 0.89
N LEU A 415 12.79 -8.07 1.28
CA LEU A 415 13.22 -7.25 2.40
C LEU A 415 13.07 -7.98 3.72
N ASN A 416 14.02 -7.77 4.62
CA ASN A 416 14.11 -8.45 5.91
C ASN A 416 14.54 -7.49 7.02
N THR A 417 14.44 -7.97 8.26
CA THR A 417 14.97 -7.27 9.41
C THR A 417 16.48 -7.03 9.27
N GLY A 418 16.92 -5.80 9.51
CA GLY A 418 18.31 -5.38 9.39
C GLY A 418 18.66 -4.73 8.05
N ASP A 419 17.79 -4.81 7.04
CA ASP A 419 17.94 -4.02 5.82
C ASP A 419 17.79 -2.53 6.16
N THR A 420 18.47 -1.66 5.41
CA THR A 420 18.56 -0.24 5.76
C THR A 420 18.13 0.64 4.60
N ILE A 421 17.28 1.63 4.85
CA ILE A 421 17.01 2.73 3.93
C ILE A 421 18.24 3.64 3.97
N VAL A 422 19.08 3.57 2.94
CA VAL A 422 20.32 4.37 2.86
C VAL A 422 20.01 5.83 2.59
N SER A 423 19.01 6.08 1.75
CA SER A 423 18.55 7.44 1.45
C SER A 423 17.09 7.43 1.00
N ALA A 424 16.39 8.51 1.29
CA ALA A 424 15.07 8.82 0.81
C ALA A 424 15.11 10.16 0.06
N LYS A 425 14.55 10.24 -1.15
CA LYS A 425 14.60 11.45 -1.96
C LYS A 425 13.29 11.73 -2.67
N VAL A 426 12.81 12.97 -2.58
CA VAL A 426 11.68 13.46 -3.38
C VAL A 426 12.14 13.69 -4.81
N ILE A 427 11.51 13.01 -5.77
CA ILE A 427 11.83 13.10 -7.20
C ILE A 427 10.93 14.10 -7.91
N SER A 428 9.67 14.19 -7.51
CA SER A 428 8.69 15.13 -8.05
C SER A 428 7.57 15.39 -7.07
N GLY A 429 6.86 16.50 -7.22
CA GLY A 429 5.71 16.85 -6.39
C GLY A 429 6.06 17.52 -5.07
N GLY A 430 7.36 17.76 -4.77
CA GLY A 430 7.80 18.48 -3.58
C GLY A 430 7.30 19.93 -3.55
N GLU A 431 7.10 20.53 -4.70
CA GLU A 431 6.52 21.89 -4.88
C GLU A 431 5.05 22.00 -4.41
N ARG A 432 4.39 20.86 -4.20
CA ARG A 432 3.02 20.78 -3.67
C ARG A 432 2.98 20.67 -2.14
N LEU A 433 4.13 20.62 -1.48
CA LEU A 433 4.23 20.68 -0.04
C LEU A 433 3.96 22.12 0.42
N VAL A 434 2.99 22.28 1.31
CA VAL A 434 2.67 23.53 1.97
C VAL A 434 3.06 23.41 3.43
N ASN A 435 4.02 24.23 3.85
CA ASN A 435 4.48 24.28 5.24
C ASN A 435 3.41 24.87 6.16
N GLY A 436 3.39 24.46 7.42
CA GLY A 436 2.37 24.83 8.39
C GLY A 436 2.26 26.33 8.73
N ASP A 437 3.25 27.13 8.42
CA ASP A 437 3.32 28.56 8.77
C ASP A 437 2.63 29.50 7.74
N GLY A 438 1.54 29.06 7.10
CA GLY A 438 0.66 29.94 6.35
C GLY A 438 1.01 30.19 4.89
N GLY A 439 1.49 29.21 4.18
CA GLY A 439 1.23 29.14 2.76
C GLY A 439 2.22 29.75 1.78
N LYS A 440 3.51 29.52 1.96
CA LYS A 440 4.46 29.63 0.84
C LYS A 440 4.91 28.22 0.45
N PRO A 441 4.78 27.80 -0.83
CA PRO A 441 5.31 26.50 -1.27
C PRO A 441 6.83 26.49 -1.07
N ALA A 442 7.37 25.37 -0.58
CA ALA A 442 8.80 25.13 -0.36
C ALA A 442 9.54 24.96 -1.70
N GLY A 443 9.48 25.93 -2.58
CA GLY A 443 10.08 25.83 -3.91
C GLY A 443 10.54 27.15 -4.52
N ASP A 444 10.36 28.28 -3.82
CA ASP A 444 10.64 29.60 -4.38
C ASP A 444 11.86 30.30 -3.71
N GLU A 445 12.81 29.53 -3.20
CA GLU A 445 14.13 30.05 -2.83
C GLU A 445 15.15 29.68 -3.90
N GLY A 446 15.26 30.49 -4.94
CA GLY A 446 16.37 30.30 -5.88
C GLY A 446 16.23 30.94 -7.24
N SER A 447 15.92 32.24 -7.30
CA SER A 447 16.45 33.07 -8.38
C SER A 447 16.28 34.55 -8.03
N ALA A 448 17.19 35.04 -7.17
CA ALA A 448 17.51 36.46 -7.09
C ALA A 448 19.04 36.55 -6.91
N GLU A 449 19.70 36.73 -7.98
CA GLU A 449 20.85 37.53 -8.41
C GLU A 449 21.63 36.86 -9.52
#